data_0f89008a3370a898ca017254c0fea960
#
_entry.id   0f89008a3370a898ca017254c0fea960
#
_cell.length_a   1.000
_cell.length_b   1.000
_cell.length_c   1.000
_cell.angle_alpha   90.00
_cell.angle_beta   90.00
_cell.angle_gamma   90.00
#
_symmetry.space_group_name_H-M   'P 1'
#
loop_
_entity.id
_entity.type
_entity.pdbx_description
1 polymer ?
#
loop_
_entity_poly.entity_id
_entity_poly.type
_entity_poly.pdbx_seq_one_letter_code
_entity_poly.pdbx_strand_id
1 'polypeptide(L)'
;MVVDAKDFDKFYTHPEIAERFVDTVSQYVPLERFDLVIEPSAGSGNILQYLPSNSIAMDIEPEGDNILQQDFFTYESPYHPLANNIRIATVTNPPFGSGYMNPLAKRFFNHAATFSELIAFIVPAKWSTSWKVQFQLDKEFGLYYSELLPKNSFIFNVEPYNVPCCMQIWSKVSLGKDIRIRERPPTKHQDFEMFLTCDNVPGLPAVREQIKNKEYWDFALKYWGKIGVCDFETVDPKTTTHYLFKARKDYVRSIFEQIDWSEYVSNMGAPNVGGKSLVVRAYNDKKCDLNIVD
;
A
#
# COMPACT_ATOMS: atom_id res chain seq x y z
N MET A 1 -14.31 19.74 -17.61
CA MET A 1 -13.89 18.55 -18.39
C MET A 1 -14.16 17.33 -17.54
N VAL A 2 -15.01 16.43 -17.98
CA VAL A 2 -15.20 15.14 -17.31
C VAL A 2 -14.00 14.30 -17.74
N VAL A 3 -13.06 14.04 -16.82
CA VAL A 3 -11.91 13.18 -17.08
C VAL A 3 -12.45 11.75 -17.18
N ASP A 4 -12.24 11.10 -18.32
CA ASP A 4 -12.73 9.74 -18.55
C ASP A 4 -11.99 8.74 -17.61
N ALA A 5 -12.67 7.70 -17.14
CA ALA A 5 -12.06 6.70 -16.24
C ALA A 5 -10.86 5.97 -16.89
N LYS A 6 -10.77 5.96 -18.23
CA LYS A 6 -9.60 5.48 -18.98
C LYS A 6 -8.34 6.33 -18.77
N ASP A 7 -8.50 7.65 -18.52
CA ASP A 7 -7.36 8.55 -18.36
C ASP A 7 -6.68 8.41 -16.99
N PHE A 8 -7.34 7.78 -16.00
CA PHE A 8 -6.79 7.59 -14.66
C PHE A 8 -5.70 6.51 -14.54
N ASP A 9 -5.54 5.66 -15.53
CA ASP A 9 -4.56 4.57 -15.50
C ASP A 9 -3.26 4.90 -16.28
N LYS A 10 -3.16 6.04 -16.97
CA LYS A 10 -1.97 6.48 -17.73
C LYS A 10 -1.11 7.47 -16.94
N PHE A 11 -0.55 7.00 -15.83
CA PHE A 11 0.46 7.77 -15.09
C PHE A 11 1.87 7.32 -15.49
N TYR A 12 2.57 8.17 -16.22
CA TYR A 12 3.96 7.89 -16.60
C TYR A 12 4.88 8.17 -15.42
N THR A 13 5.72 7.22 -15.09
CA THR A 13 6.75 7.40 -14.05
C THR A 13 7.74 8.48 -14.49
N HIS A 14 8.01 9.47 -13.61
CA HIS A 14 9.01 10.49 -13.91
C HIS A 14 10.38 9.82 -14.15
N PRO A 15 11.20 10.25 -15.14
CA PRO A 15 12.46 9.59 -15.49
C PRO A 15 13.40 9.40 -14.30
N GLU A 16 13.60 10.39 -13.44
CA GLU A 16 14.45 10.29 -12.23
C GLU A 16 13.92 9.23 -11.24
N ILE A 17 12.61 9.05 -11.18
CA ILE A 17 12.00 8.01 -10.33
C ILE A 17 12.16 6.63 -10.98
N ALA A 18 12.05 6.54 -12.29
CA ALA A 18 12.27 5.30 -13.04
C ALA A 18 13.72 4.82 -12.89
N GLU A 19 14.70 5.71 -13.07
CA GLU A 19 16.12 5.44 -12.85
C GLU A 19 16.37 4.94 -11.43
N ARG A 20 15.95 5.73 -10.43
CA ARG A 20 16.09 5.36 -9.01
C ARG A 20 15.42 4.02 -8.69
N PHE A 21 14.28 3.74 -9.28
CA PHE A 21 13.55 2.49 -9.06
C PHE A 21 14.38 1.29 -9.58
N VAL A 22 14.88 1.34 -10.81
CA VAL A 22 15.71 0.29 -11.39
C VAL A 22 17.02 0.11 -10.63
N ASP A 23 17.67 1.22 -10.25
CA ASP A 23 18.88 1.19 -9.43
C ASP A 23 18.62 0.53 -8.07
N THR A 24 17.52 0.88 -7.42
CA THR A 24 17.13 0.27 -6.14
C THR A 24 16.93 -1.24 -6.29
N VAL A 25 16.25 -1.70 -7.34
CA VAL A 25 16.08 -3.13 -7.61
C VAL A 25 17.44 -3.81 -7.80
N SER A 26 18.33 -3.19 -8.60
CA SER A 26 19.66 -3.72 -8.93
C SER A 26 20.59 -3.82 -7.71
N GLN A 27 20.40 -2.96 -6.69
CA GLN A 27 21.11 -3.06 -5.41
C GLN A 27 20.71 -4.30 -4.60
N TYR A 28 19.47 -4.75 -4.70
CA TYR A 28 19.00 -5.99 -4.07
C TYR A 28 19.41 -7.22 -4.86
N VAL A 29 19.17 -7.20 -6.17
CA VAL A 29 19.59 -8.26 -7.10
C VAL A 29 19.92 -7.63 -8.45
N PRO A 30 21.17 -7.68 -8.92
CA PRO A 30 21.51 -7.20 -10.25
C PRO A 30 20.62 -7.83 -11.32
N LEU A 31 19.93 -7.00 -12.10
CA LEU A 31 18.93 -7.45 -13.07
C LEU A 31 19.56 -8.25 -14.23
N GLU A 32 20.86 -8.05 -14.50
CA GLU A 32 21.64 -8.82 -15.49
C GLU A 32 21.82 -10.30 -15.10
N ARG A 33 21.52 -10.66 -13.83
CA ARG A 33 21.54 -12.06 -13.37
C ARG A 33 20.27 -12.84 -13.71
N PHE A 34 19.25 -12.16 -14.21
CA PHE A 34 18.07 -12.81 -14.74
C PHE A 34 18.27 -13.14 -16.22
N ASP A 35 17.69 -14.25 -16.67
CA ASP A 35 17.72 -14.63 -18.08
C ASP A 35 16.77 -13.74 -18.90
N LEU A 36 15.74 -13.19 -18.24
CA LEU A 36 14.76 -12.31 -18.85
C LEU A 36 14.22 -11.30 -17.81
N VAL A 37 14.16 -10.03 -18.21
CA VAL A 37 13.45 -8.99 -17.47
C VAL A 37 12.23 -8.57 -18.29
N ILE A 38 11.07 -8.46 -17.63
CA ILE A 38 9.80 -8.14 -18.30
C ILE A 38 9.25 -6.83 -17.74
N GLU A 39 8.96 -5.88 -18.62
CA GLU A 39 8.16 -4.70 -18.33
C GLU A 39 6.79 -4.80 -18.99
N PRO A 40 5.73 -5.21 -18.29
CA PRO A 40 4.44 -5.56 -18.89
C PRO A 40 3.46 -4.39 -19.04
N SER A 41 3.83 -3.18 -18.73
CA SER A 41 3.03 -1.94 -18.90
C SER A 41 3.98 -0.77 -19.13
N ALA A 42 4.68 -0.81 -20.26
CA ALA A 42 5.82 0.06 -20.53
C ALA A 42 5.41 1.49 -20.94
N GLY A 43 4.18 1.69 -21.46
CA GLY A 43 3.69 2.98 -21.91
C GLY A 43 4.62 3.67 -22.91
N SER A 44 5.28 4.73 -22.47
CA SER A 44 6.28 5.48 -23.25
C SER A 44 7.72 4.94 -23.08
N GLY A 45 7.96 3.89 -22.27
CA GLY A 45 9.27 3.28 -22.04
C GLY A 45 10.12 3.97 -20.96
N ASN A 46 9.53 4.73 -20.05
CA ASN A 46 10.29 5.46 -19.03
C ASN A 46 11.09 4.56 -18.09
N ILE A 47 10.63 3.35 -17.80
CA ILE A 47 11.38 2.36 -17.01
C ILE A 47 12.29 1.56 -17.94
N LEU A 48 11.80 1.17 -19.13
CA LEU A 48 12.53 0.36 -20.10
C LEU A 48 13.92 0.87 -20.40
N GLN A 49 14.12 2.18 -20.55
CA GLN A 49 15.40 2.80 -20.87
C GLN A 49 16.51 2.51 -19.85
N TYR A 50 16.15 2.15 -18.61
CA TYR A 50 17.10 1.81 -17.54
C TYR A 50 17.23 0.30 -17.30
N LEU A 51 16.39 -0.52 -17.96
CA LEU A 51 16.47 -1.97 -17.84
C LEU A 51 17.63 -2.54 -18.67
N PRO A 52 18.19 -3.70 -18.30
CA PRO A 52 19.29 -4.33 -19.04
C PRO A 52 18.84 -4.83 -20.42
N SER A 53 19.80 -5.11 -21.31
CA SER A 53 19.56 -5.50 -22.70
C SER A 53 18.80 -6.83 -22.88
N ASN A 54 18.74 -7.67 -21.86
CA ASN A 54 17.93 -8.90 -21.80
C ASN A 54 16.46 -8.64 -21.39
N SER A 55 15.97 -7.42 -21.57
CA SER A 55 14.60 -7.03 -21.24
C SER A 55 13.68 -7.09 -22.44
N ILE A 56 12.43 -7.45 -22.19
CA ILE A 56 11.32 -7.27 -23.12
C ILE A 56 10.29 -6.33 -22.50
N ALA A 57 9.73 -5.44 -23.31
CA ALA A 57 8.68 -4.54 -22.90
C ALA A 57 7.41 -4.77 -23.71
N MET A 58 6.27 -4.67 -23.04
CA MET A 58 4.98 -4.75 -23.70
C MET A 58 3.99 -3.75 -23.09
N ASP A 59 3.01 -3.37 -23.85
CA ASP A 59 1.89 -2.56 -23.42
C ASP A 59 0.67 -2.88 -24.29
N ILE A 60 -0.54 -2.67 -23.78
CA ILE A 60 -1.75 -2.83 -24.57
C ILE A 60 -1.91 -1.70 -25.60
N GLU A 61 -1.39 -0.52 -25.30
CA GLU A 61 -1.35 0.68 -26.14
C GLU A 61 0.05 1.31 -26.07
N PRO A 62 1.08 0.73 -26.72
CA PRO A 62 2.46 1.21 -26.63
C PRO A 62 2.62 2.60 -27.25
N GLU A 63 3.39 3.46 -26.60
CA GLU A 63 3.69 4.82 -27.06
C GLU A 63 5.19 5.02 -27.36
N GLY A 64 6.04 4.07 -26.98
CA GLY A 64 7.48 4.11 -27.20
C GLY A 64 7.95 3.10 -28.23
N ASP A 65 9.19 3.29 -28.71
CA ASP A 65 9.85 2.35 -29.61
C ASP A 65 10.27 1.07 -28.86
N ASN A 66 10.31 -0.04 -29.58
CA ASN A 66 10.72 -1.36 -29.06
C ASN A 66 9.81 -1.92 -27.94
N ILE A 67 8.58 -1.47 -27.86
CA ILE A 67 7.54 -1.97 -26.98
C ILE A 67 6.55 -2.81 -27.80
N LEU A 68 6.34 -4.06 -27.39
CA LEU A 68 5.40 -4.96 -28.08
C LEU A 68 3.96 -4.56 -27.74
N GLN A 69 3.11 -4.49 -28.74
CA GLN A 69 1.68 -4.34 -28.49
C GLN A 69 1.09 -5.70 -28.06
N GLN A 70 0.86 -5.85 -26.76
CA GLN A 70 0.37 -7.11 -26.20
C GLN A 70 -0.35 -6.88 -24.87
N ASP A 71 -1.48 -7.57 -24.68
CA ASP A 71 -2.12 -7.68 -23.37
C ASP A 71 -1.28 -8.61 -22.49
N PHE A 72 -0.81 -8.08 -21.37
CA PHE A 72 0.01 -8.84 -20.42
C PHE A 72 -0.68 -10.12 -19.92
N PHE A 73 -2.00 -10.11 -19.77
CA PHE A 73 -2.73 -11.30 -19.31
C PHE A 73 -2.81 -12.43 -20.34
N THR A 74 -2.45 -12.16 -21.59
CA THR A 74 -2.31 -13.16 -22.65
C THR A 74 -0.86 -13.60 -22.85
N TYR A 75 0.08 -12.94 -22.17
CA TYR A 75 1.49 -13.32 -22.24
C TYR A 75 1.72 -14.62 -21.48
N GLU A 76 2.23 -15.59 -22.20
CA GLU A 76 2.74 -16.84 -21.65
C GLU A 76 4.27 -16.81 -21.77
N SER A 77 4.97 -16.94 -20.65
CA SER A 77 6.42 -17.03 -20.71
C SER A 77 6.82 -18.24 -21.56
N PRO A 78 7.69 -18.06 -22.57
CA PRO A 78 8.20 -19.19 -23.37
C PRO A 78 9.01 -20.17 -22.52
N TYR A 79 9.30 -19.80 -21.30
CA TYR A 79 10.09 -20.56 -20.36
C TYR A 79 9.22 -21.05 -19.20
N HIS A 80 9.10 -22.36 -19.04
CA HIS A 80 8.44 -22.92 -17.87
C HIS A 80 9.41 -22.83 -16.67
N PRO A 81 9.11 -22.12 -15.58
CA PRO A 81 10.05 -21.86 -14.48
C PRO A 81 10.65 -23.14 -13.87
N LEU A 82 9.88 -24.23 -13.85
CA LEU A 82 10.31 -25.52 -13.28
C LEU A 82 11.11 -26.40 -14.25
N ALA A 83 11.05 -26.13 -15.56
CA ALA A 83 11.65 -27.02 -16.55
C ALA A 83 13.08 -26.62 -16.94
N ASN A 84 13.46 -25.35 -16.85
CA ASN A 84 14.65 -24.81 -17.47
C ASN A 84 15.62 -24.05 -16.56
N ASN A 85 15.37 -23.96 -15.24
CA ASN A 85 16.12 -23.11 -14.30
C ASN A 85 16.27 -21.64 -14.77
N ILE A 86 15.31 -21.15 -15.55
CA ILE A 86 15.34 -19.79 -16.08
C ILE A 86 14.84 -18.83 -15.02
N ARG A 87 15.61 -17.79 -14.76
CA ARG A 87 15.29 -16.74 -13.79
C ARG A 87 14.66 -15.55 -14.52
N ILE A 88 13.43 -15.21 -14.13
CA ILE A 88 12.68 -14.10 -14.71
C ILE A 88 12.39 -13.06 -13.63
N ALA A 89 12.62 -11.78 -13.97
CA ALA A 89 12.19 -10.65 -13.17
C ALA A 89 11.08 -9.89 -13.90
N THR A 90 10.09 -9.39 -13.17
CA THR A 90 9.09 -8.43 -13.68
C THR A 90 9.27 -7.11 -12.98
N VAL A 91 9.54 -6.03 -13.74
CA VAL A 91 9.83 -4.69 -13.22
C VAL A 91 8.93 -3.69 -13.95
N THR A 92 8.01 -3.02 -13.23
CA THR A 92 7.04 -2.12 -13.88
C THR A 92 6.33 -1.18 -12.91
N ASN A 93 5.67 -0.17 -13.47
CA ASN A 93 4.59 0.58 -12.86
C ASN A 93 3.25 0.08 -13.47
N PRO A 94 2.58 -0.91 -12.86
CA PRO A 94 1.38 -1.49 -13.44
C PRO A 94 0.19 -0.53 -13.36
N PRO A 95 -0.80 -0.64 -14.24
CA PRO A 95 -2.05 0.10 -14.09
C PRO A 95 -2.75 -0.31 -12.80
N PHE A 96 -3.21 0.69 -12.02
CA PHE A 96 -3.76 0.42 -10.68
C PHE A 96 -5.18 -0.14 -10.73
N GLY A 97 -5.96 0.26 -11.72
CA GLY A 97 -7.39 -0.02 -11.83
C GLY A 97 -8.24 0.87 -10.92
N SER A 98 -9.49 1.04 -11.29
CA SER A 98 -10.45 1.81 -10.51
C SER A 98 -10.84 1.10 -9.20
N GLY A 99 -11.06 1.89 -8.14
CA GLY A 99 -11.57 1.41 -6.87
C GLY A 99 -10.53 1.23 -5.76
N TYR A 100 -11.04 1.14 -4.53
CA TYR A 100 -10.25 1.18 -3.28
C TYR A 100 -9.17 0.09 -3.17
N MET A 101 -9.37 -1.06 -3.79
CA MET A 101 -8.47 -2.23 -3.63
C MET A 101 -7.47 -2.41 -4.77
N ASN A 102 -7.40 -1.49 -5.75
CA ASN A 102 -6.52 -1.55 -6.92
C ASN A 102 -6.50 -2.95 -7.55
N PRO A 103 -7.64 -3.43 -8.08
CA PRO A 103 -7.77 -4.82 -8.50
C PRO A 103 -6.85 -5.19 -9.67
N LEU A 104 -6.55 -4.24 -10.55
CA LEU A 104 -5.74 -4.48 -11.74
C LEU A 104 -4.27 -4.71 -11.39
N ALA A 105 -3.65 -3.86 -10.57
CA ALA A 105 -2.27 -4.06 -10.12
C ALA A 105 -2.07 -5.40 -9.40
N LYS A 106 -3.05 -5.88 -8.61
CA LYS A 106 -2.98 -7.21 -7.98
C LYS A 106 -3.08 -8.34 -8.99
N ARG A 107 -3.88 -8.19 -10.05
CA ARG A 107 -3.93 -9.17 -11.14
C ARG A 107 -2.61 -9.21 -11.89
N PHE A 108 -1.99 -8.04 -12.16
CA PHE A 108 -0.65 -7.96 -12.74
C PHE A 108 0.37 -8.72 -11.88
N PHE A 109 0.36 -8.46 -10.57
CA PHE A 109 1.26 -9.15 -9.64
C PHE A 109 1.08 -10.67 -9.71
N ASN A 110 -0.14 -11.15 -9.56
CA ASN A 110 -0.41 -12.59 -9.51
C ASN A 110 -0.18 -13.28 -10.86
N HIS A 111 -0.36 -12.57 -11.99
CA HIS A 111 0.01 -13.08 -13.29
C HIS A 111 1.53 -13.16 -13.44
N ALA A 112 2.27 -12.10 -13.10
CA ALA A 112 3.73 -12.12 -13.06
C ALA A 112 4.27 -13.23 -12.15
N ALA A 113 3.63 -13.50 -11.02
CA ALA A 113 4.03 -14.52 -10.06
C ALA A 113 4.04 -15.94 -10.63
N THR A 114 3.28 -16.19 -11.70
CA THR A 114 3.24 -17.54 -12.34
C THR A 114 4.56 -17.91 -13.01
N PHE A 115 5.39 -16.94 -13.39
CA PHE A 115 6.67 -17.20 -14.09
C PHE A 115 7.87 -16.44 -13.50
N SER A 116 7.67 -15.39 -12.70
CA SER A 116 8.77 -14.60 -12.14
C SER A 116 9.29 -15.16 -10.82
N GLU A 117 10.59 -14.98 -10.61
CA GLU A 117 11.26 -15.16 -9.32
C GLU A 117 11.28 -13.84 -8.52
N LEU A 118 11.41 -12.71 -9.22
CA LEU A 118 11.43 -11.37 -8.65
C LEU A 118 10.34 -10.51 -9.30
N ILE A 119 9.63 -9.75 -8.48
CA ILE A 119 8.65 -8.75 -8.92
C ILE A 119 8.98 -7.43 -8.23
N ALA A 120 9.26 -6.40 -9.03
CA ALA A 120 9.47 -5.04 -8.55
C ALA A 120 8.41 -4.12 -9.15
N PHE A 121 7.55 -3.57 -8.30
CA PHE A 121 6.41 -2.77 -8.71
C PHE A 121 6.39 -1.40 -8.04
N ILE A 122 6.00 -0.38 -8.81
CA ILE A 122 5.50 0.88 -8.28
C ILE A 122 3.99 0.73 -8.09
N VAL A 123 3.51 0.84 -6.85
CA VAL A 123 2.11 0.55 -6.48
C VAL A 123 1.58 1.59 -5.51
N PRO A 124 0.26 1.73 -5.35
CA PRO A 124 -0.30 2.67 -4.37
C PRO A 124 0.25 2.46 -2.96
N ALA A 125 0.56 3.56 -2.27
CA ALA A 125 1.22 3.56 -0.96
C ALA A 125 0.59 2.63 0.09
N LYS A 126 -0.74 2.42 0.01
CA LYS A 126 -1.45 1.49 0.90
C LYS A 126 -1.01 0.01 0.80
N TRP A 127 -0.29 -0.37 -0.26
CA TRP A 127 0.25 -1.73 -0.37
C TRP A 127 1.29 -2.01 0.72
N SER A 128 2.00 -0.99 1.21
CA SER A 128 2.99 -1.12 2.28
C SER A 128 2.37 -1.50 3.64
N THR A 129 1.13 -1.09 3.90
CA THR A 129 0.50 -1.23 5.22
C THR A 129 -0.77 -2.07 5.23
N SER A 130 -1.34 -2.38 4.07
CA SER A 130 -2.62 -3.09 3.98
C SER A 130 -2.46 -4.60 3.91
N TRP A 131 -2.67 -5.29 5.04
CA TRP A 131 -2.74 -6.75 5.05
C TRP A 131 -3.78 -7.30 4.06
N LYS A 132 -4.90 -6.59 3.84
CA LYS A 132 -5.95 -7.00 2.90
C LYS A 132 -5.47 -7.05 1.46
N VAL A 133 -4.54 -6.16 1.08
CA VAL A 133 -3.89 -6.19 -0.23
C VAL A 133 -2.89 -7.33 -0.27
N GLN A 134 -1.95 -7.37 0.68
CA GLN A 134 -0.86 -8.33 0.67
C GLN A 134 -1.32 -9.79 0.77
N PHE A 135 -2.48 -10.06 1.42
CA PHE A 135 -3.07 -11.41 1.49
C PHE A 135 -3.64 -11.91 0.16
N GLN A 136 -3.90 -11.01 -0.79
CA GLN A 136 -4.40 -11.36 -2.13
C GLN A 136 -3.29 -11.58 -3.16
N LEU A 137 -2.04 -11.32 -2.76
CA LEU A 137 -0.86 -11.57 -3.59
C LEU A 137 -0.35 -13.00 -3.39
N ASP A 138 0.29 -13.55 -4.40
CA ASP A 138 0.86 -14.89 -4.36
C ASP A 138 1.67 -15.11 -3.08
N LYS A 139 1.46 -16.25 -2.42
CA LYS A 139 1.97 -16.53 -1.07
C LYS A 139 3.47 -16.89 -1.03
N GLU A 140 4.02 -17.33 -2.16
CA GLU A 140 5.42 -17.71 -2.27
C GLU A 140 6.36 -16.50 -2.17
N PHE A 141 5.87 -15.31 -2.53
CA PHE A 141 6.68 -14.10 -2.48
C PHE A 141 6.80 -13.52 -1.07
N GLY A 142 8.03 -13.20 -0.65
CA GLY A 142 8.32 -12.27 0.43
C GLY A 142 8.39 -10.83 -0.06
N LEU A 143 8.15 -9.86 0.81
CA LEU A 143 8.38 -8.43 0.57
C LEU A 143 9.70 -8.05 1.24
N TYR A 144 10.68 -7.60 0.46
CA TYR A 144 12.02 -7.29 0.97
C TYR A 144 12.36 -5.82 0.98
N TYR A 145 11.62 -5.03 0.21
CA TYR A 145 11.75 -3.59 0.19
C TYR A 145 10.41 -2.91 -0.04
N SER A 146 10.17 -1.80 0.67
CA SER A 146 9.02 -0.94 0.45
C SER A 146 9.37 0.48 0.88
N GLU A 147 9.35 1.43 -0.07
CA GLU A 147 9.64 2.84 0.17
C GLU A 147 8.58 3.73 -0.48
N LEU A 148 8.11 4.74 0.27
CA LEU A 148 7.19 5.74 -0.26
C LEU A 148 7.90 6.64 -1.29
N LEU A 149 7.26 6.85 -2.42
CA LEU A 149 7.75 7.78 -3.43
C LEU A 149 7.53 9.23 -3.00
N PRO A 150 8.40 10.16 -3.41
CA PRO A 150 8.21 11.58 -3.19
C PRO A 150 6.96 12.10 -3.92
N LYS A 151 6.53 13.31 -3.58
CA LYS A 151 5.47 13.99 -4.33
C LYS A 151 5.91 14.23 -5.76
N ASN A 152 4.94 14.24 -6.68
CA ASN A 152 5.17 14.49 -8.11
C ASN A 152 6.07 13.44 -8.81
N SER A 153 5.97 12.19 -8.37
CA SER A 153 6.71 11.06 -8.97
C SER A 153 6.18 10.64 -10.34
N PHE A 154 5.10 11.23 -10.79
CA PHE A 154 4.44 10.87 -12.06
C PHE A 154 4.23 12.11 -12.93
N ILE A 155 4.05 11.84 -14.23
CA ILE A 155 3.65 12.82 -15.24
C ILE A 155 2.29 12.41 -15.76
N PHE A 156 1.36 13.36 -15.81
CA PHE A 156 0.04 13.20 -16.41
C PHE A 156 -0.26 14.46 -17.26
N ASN A 157 -0.60 14.27 -18.52
CA ASN A 157 -0.80 15.39 -19.47
C ASN A 157 0.37 16.41 -19.46
N VAL A 158 1.61 15.91 -19.46
CA VAL A 158 2.86 16.71 -19.46
C VAL A 158 3.14 17.44 -18.12
N GLU A 159 2.23 17.39 -17.17
CA GLU A 159 2.39 18.06 -15.86
C GLU A 159 2.75 17.06 -14.75
N PRO A 160 3.53 17.49 -13.76
CA PRO A 160 3.80 16.68 -12.58
C PRO A 160 2.51 16.32 -11.86
N TYR A 161 2.34 15.04 -11.54
CA TYR A 161 1.13 14.54 -10.90
C TYR A 161 1.44 13.77 -9.62
N ASN A 162 0.65 14.06 -8.58
CA ASN A 162 0.88 13.47 -7.25
C ASN A 162 -0.12 12.36 -6.95
N VAL A 163 0.33 11.11 -7.14
CA VAL A 163 -0.35 9.91 -6.63
C VAL A 163 0.51 9.30 -5.54
N PRO A 164 0.01 9.14 -4.32
CA PRO A 164 0.77 8.49 -3.25
C PRO A 164 1.04 7.02 -3.58
N CYS A 165 2.30 6.73 -3.90
CA CYS A 165 2.76 5.40 -4.28
C CYS A 165 3.98 4.98 -3.46
N CYS A 166 4.32 3.72 -3.53
CA CYS A 166 5.57 3.16 -3.04
C CYS A 166 6.18 2.25 -4.11
N MET A 167 7.52 2.16 -4.12
CA MET A 167 8.22 1.11 -4.83
C MET A 167 8.40 -0.08 -3.90
N GLN A 168 8.19 -1.28 -4.43
CA GLN A 168 8.29 -2.52 -3.68
C GLN A 168 9.07 -3.58 -4.44
N ILE A 169 9.88 -4.36 -3.70
CA ILE A 169 10.62 -5.52 -4.24
C ILE A 169 10.14 -6.78 -3.53
N TRP A 170 9.61 -7.69 -4.32
CA TRP A 170 9.09 -8.98 -3.91
C TRP A 170 9.91 -10.10 -4.55
N SER A 171 10.16 -11.19 -3.82
CA SER A 171 10.92 -12.32 -4.36
C SER A 171 10.47 -13.64 -3.74
N LYS A 172 10.58 -14.73 -4.54
CA LYS A 172 10.43 -16.11 -4.06
C LYS A 172 11.66 -16.57 -3.29
N VAL A 173 12.82 -16.01 -3.59
CA VAL A 173 14.05 -16.29 -2.84
C VAL A 173 14.30 -15.23 -1.79
N SER A 174 14.95 -15.61 -0.70
CA SER A 174 15.23 -14.67 0.40
C SER A 174 16.27 -13.63 -0.02
N LEU A 175 15.93 -12.35 0.14
CA LEU A 175 16.83 -11.21 -0.08
C LEU A 175 17.17 -10.50 1.24
N GLY A 176 16.90 -11.13 2.38
CA GLY A 176 17.10 -10.57 3.71
C GLY A 176 15.86 -10.71 4.59
N LYS A 177 15.52 -9.66 5.34
CA LYS A 177 14.34 -9.66 6.21
C LYS A 177 13.05 -9.53 5.39
N ASP A 178 12.18 -10.54 5.46
CA ASP A 178 10.83 -10.46 4.90
C ASP A 178 9.97 -9.51 5.78
N ILE A 179 9.49 -8.42 5.19
CA ILE A 179 8.64 -7.42 5.84
C ILE A 179 7.16 -7.54 5.42
N ARG A 180 6.81 -8.59 4.68
CA ARG A 180 5.44 -8.88 4.29
C ARG A 180 4.56 -9.12 5.52
N ILE A 181 3.37 -8.55 5.51
CA ILE A 181 2.37 -8.82 6.54
C ILE A 181 1.83 -10.23 6.34
N ARG A 182 2.28 -11.18 7.16
CA ARG A 182 1.91 -12.61 7.09
C ARG A 182 0.72 -12.97 7.96
N GLU A 183 0.40 -12.15 8.94
CA GLU A 183 -0.69 -12.37 9.87
C GLU A 183 -1.68 -11.19 9.84
N ARG A 184 -2.94 -11.50 10.10
CA ARG A 184 -3.94 -10.44 10.22
C ARG A 184 -3.64 -9.58 11.46
N PRO A 185 -3.37 -8.29 11.30
CA PRO A 185 -3.08 -7.44 12.44
C PRO A 185 -4.26 -7.42 13.42
N PRO A 186 -4.01 -7.40 14.74
CA PRO A 186 -5.04 -7.37 15.75
C PRO A 186 -5.90 -6.11 15.63
N THR A 187 -7.21 -6.27 15.84
CA THR A 187 -8.20 -5.17 15.85
C THR A 187 -8.80 -4.96 17.24
N LYS A 188 -8.29 -5.67 18.24
CA LYS A 188 -8.65 -5.59 19.66
C LYS A 188 -7.36 -5.51 20.48
N HIS A 189 -7.45 -4.94 21.67
CA HIS A 189 -6.35 -4.89 22.61
C HIS A 189 -6.83 -5.25 24.01
N GLN A 190 -5.96 -5.85 24.85
CA GLN A 190 -6.32 -6.22 26.22
C GLN A 190 -6.49 -5.01 27.13
N ASP A 191 -5.74 -3.93 26.90
CA ASP A 191 -5.73 -2.73 27.74
C ASP A 191 -6.95 -1.83 27.54
N PHE A 192 -7.70 -2.00 26.43
CA PHE A 192 -8.87 -1.17 26.12
C PHE A 192 -9.88 -1.85 25.21
N GLU A 193 -11.11 -1.35 25.26
CA GLU A 193 -12.11 -1.54 24.21
C GLU A 193 -12.16 -0.32 23.30
N MET A 194 -12.45 -0.51 22.01
CA MET A 194 -12.62 0.60 21.08
C MET A 194 -13.83 0.40 20.16
N PHE A 195 -14.51 1.49 19.90
CA PHE A 195 -15.67 1.55 19.03
C PHE A 195 -15.51 2.69 18.02
N LEU A 196 -15.75 2.43 16.72
CA LEU A 196 -15.71 3.45 15.69
C LEU A 196 -17.11 4.01 15.45
N THR A 197 -17.29 5.32 15.66
CA THR A 197 -18.53 6.02 15.30
C THR A 197 -18.47 6.34 13.81
N CYS A 198 -19.41 5.82 13.02
CA CYS A 198 -19.54 6.14 11.62
C CYS A 198 -21.02 6.20 11.24
N ASP A 199 -21.48 7.36 10.79
CA ASP A 199 -22.90 7.56 10.43
C ASP A 199 -23.30 6.92 9.10
N ASN A 200 -22.32 6.48 8.29
CA ASN A 200 -22.57 6.03 6.92
C ASN A 200 -22.76 4.51 6.76
N VAL A 201 -22.91 3.75 7.83
CA VAL A 201 -23.22 2.32 7.75
C VAL A 201 -24.71 2.12 7.90
N PRO A 202 -25.46 1.77 6.84
CA PRO A 202 -26.88 1.49 6.93
C PRO A 202 -27.12 0.35 7.91
N GLY A 203 -28.00 0.53 8.89
CA GLY A 203 -28.48 -0.52 9.77
C GLY A 203 -27.82 -0.65 11.12
N LEU A 204 -27.05 0.36 11.60
CA LEU A 204 -26.51 0.40 12.96
C LEU A 204 -27.34 1.26 13.93
N PRO A 205 -28.43 0.74 14.53
CA PRO A 205 -29.03 1.34 15.72
C PRO A 205 -28.03 1.43 16.86
N ALA A 206 -27.05 0.52 16.90
CA ALA A 206 -26.03 0.41 17.93
C ALA A 206 -25.10 1.63 18.06
N VAL A 207 -24.80 2.38 16.98
CA VAL A 207 -23.95 3.57 17.07
C VAL A 207 -24.59 4.64 17.92
N ARG A 208 -25.88 4.92 17.70
CA ARG A 208 -26.61 5.93 18.47
C ARG A 208 -26.80 5.54 19.94
N GLU A 209 -26.93 4.25 20.26
CA GLU A 209 -26.99 3.76 21.63
C GLU A 209 -25.65 3.85 22.35
N GLN A 210 -24.56 3.45 21.68
CA GLN A 210 -23.21 3.53 22.27
C GLN A 210 -22.81 4.97 22.60
N ILE A 211 -23.20 5.94 21.77
CA ILE A 211 -22.92 7.35 21.99
C ILE A 211 -23.80 7.93 23.10
N LYS A 212 -25.00 7.38 23.33
CA LYS A 212 -25.85 7.79 24.46
C LYS A 212 -25.31 7.32 25.81
N ASN A 213 -24.51 6.27 25.84
CA ASN A 213 -23.91 5.76 27.08
C ASN A 213 -22.62 6.53 27.43
N LYS A 214 -22.78 7.82 27.76
CA LYS A 214 -21.67 8.74 28.06
C LYS A 214 -20.83 8.31 29.26
N GLU A 215 -21.40 7.55 30.18
CA GLU A 215 -20.70 7.07 31.38
C GLU A 215 -19.82 5.87 31.13
N TYR A 216 -19.97 5.19 29.97
CA TYR A 216 -19.19 4.00 29.65
C TYR A 216 -17.81 4.33 29.06
N TRP A 217 -17.72 5.36 28.20
CA TRP A 217 -16.51 5.69 27.47
C TRP A 217 -15.65 6.71 28.21
N ASP A 218 -14.36 6.49 28.27
CA ASP A 218 -13.43 7.32 29.02
C ASP A 218 -12.89 8.50 28.19
N PHE A 219 -12.64 8.28 26.88
CA PHE A 219 -12.15 9.32 25.97
C PHE A 219 -12.42 8.93 24.51
N ALA A 220 -12.12 9.85 23.59
CA ALA A 220 -12.22 9.62 22.16
C ALA A 220 -10.94 10.01 21.42
N LEU A 221 -10.77 9.45 20.21
CA LEU A 221 -9.73 9.81 19.26
C LEU A 221 -10.40 10.30 17.98
N LYS A 222 -10.09 11.51 17.57
CA LYS A 222 -10.62 12.11 16.35
C LYS A 222 -10.08 11.37 15.13
N TYR A 223 -10.97 10.96 14.22
CA TYR A 223 -10.63 10.12 13.06
C TYR A 223 -10.08 10.92 11.87
N TRP A 224 -10.55 12.15 11.64
CA TRP A 224 -10.22 12.98 10.49
C TRP A 224 -9.58 14.32 10.90
N GLY A 225 -8.76 14.88 10.03
CA GLY A 225 -8.13 16.19 10.17
C GLY A 225 -6.99 16.18 11.19
N LYS A 226 -6.98 17.10 12.15
CA LYS A 226 -6.01 17.08 13.25
C LYS A 226 -6.36 15.94 14.19
N ILE A 227 -5.69 14.79 14.00
CA ILE A 227 -5.90 13.60 14.82
C ILE A 227 -5.35 13.86 16.22
N GLY A 228 -6.08 13.45 17.23
CA GLY A 228 -5.68 13.58 18.61
C GLY A 228 -6.76 13.10 19.57
N VAL A 229 -6.34 12.86 20.80
CA VAL A 229 -7.25 12.53 21.90
C VAL A 229 -8.13 13.72 22.21
N CYS A 230 -9.39 13.46 22.49
CA CYS A 230 -10.36 14.45 22.95
C CYS A 230 -11.27 13.84 24.01
N ASP A 231 -11.91 14.73 24.80
CA ASP A 231 -12.88 14.29 25.80
C ASP A 231 -14.15 13.81 25.11
N PHE A 232 -14.78 12.81 25.69
CA PHE A 232 -15.97 12.19 25.12
C PHE A 232 -17.12 13.19 24.94
N GLU A 233 -17.25 14.17 25.84
CA GLU A 233 -18.28 15.22 25.79
C GLU A 233 -18.19 16.08 24.53
N THR A 234 -17.01 16.18 23.92
CA THR A 234 -16.79 16.96 22.69
C THR A 234 -17.16 16.21 21.42
N VAL A 235 -17.53 14.92 21.53
CA VAL A 235 -17.87 14.09 20.37
C VAL A 235 -19.28 14.39 19.89
N ASP A 236 -19.41 14.98 18.70
CA ASP A 236 -20.67 15.05 17.97
C ASP A 236 -20.70 13.97 16.88
N PRO A 237 -21.48 12.90 17.08
CA PRO A 237 -21.55 11.78 16.13
C PRO A 237 -22.20 12.15 14.79
N LYS A 238 -22.88 13.29 14.71
CA LYS A 238 -23.54 13.74 13.47
C LYS A 238 -22.56 14.44 12.53
N THR A 239 -21.49 15.01 13.06
CA THR A 239 -20.57 15.86 12.31
C THR A 239 -19.20 15.22 12.09
N THR A 240 -18.75 14.30 12.94
CA THR A 240 -17.39 13.76 12.89
C THR A 240 -17.31 12.29 13.31
N THR A 241 -16.43 11.55 12.62
CA THR A 241 -16.09 10.16 12.98
C THR A 241 -15.01 10.14 14.06
N HIS A 242 -15.21 9.30 15.08
CA HIS A 242 -14.29 9.11 16.18
C HIS A 242 -14.10 7.63 16.51
N TYR A 243 -12.96 7.29 17.10
CA TYR A 243 -12.84 6.07 17.92
C TYR A 243 -13.16 6.43 19.37
N LEU A 244 -14.08 5.70 19.99
CA LEU A 244 -14.37 5.77 21.42
C LEU A 244 -13.58 4.70 22.15
N PHE A 245 -13.06 4.99 23.33
CA PHE A 245 -12.25 4.08 24.12
C PHE A 245 -12.80 3.90 25.53
N LYS A 246 -12.86 2.63 25.95
CA LYS A 246 -12.99 2.22 27.35
C LYS A 246 -11.65 1.67 27.81
N ALA A 247 -10.94 2.40 28.63
CA ALA A 247 -9.65 1.99 29.18
C ALA A 247 -9.85 0.92 30.28
N ARG A 248 -8.96 -0.07 30.28
CA ARG A 248 -8.87 -1.09 31.32
C ARG A 248 -7.63 -0.91 32.18
N LYS A 249 -6.77 0.05 31.82
CA LYS A 249 -5.54 0.43 32.49
C LYS A 249 -5.43 1.95 32.53
N ASP A 250 -4.98 2.50 33.61
CA ASP A 250 -4.95 3.95 33.84
C ASP A 250 -4.02 4.70 32.88
N TYR A 251 -3.00 4.04 32.35
CA TYR A 251 -2.04 4.64 31.43
C TYR A 251 -2.49 4.69 29.97
N VAL A 252 -3.63 4.10 29.61
CA VAL A 252 -4.07 3.98 28.19
C VAL A 252 -4.22 5.34 27.53
N ARG A 253 -4.95 6.27 28.16
CA ARG A 253 -5.17 7.62 27.62
C ARG A 253 -3.83 8.35 27.43
N SER A 254 -2.97 8.31 28.43
CA SER A 254 -1.64 8.94 28.41
C SER A 254 -0.75 8.44 27.25
N ILE A 255 -0.81 7.16 26.92
CA ILE A 255 -0.10 6.61 25.75
C ILE A 255 -0.68 7.20 24.46
N PHE A 256 -2.00 7.21 24.28
CA PHE A 256 -2.64 7.78 23.10
C PHE A 256 -2.35 9.28 22.89
N GLU A 257 -2.25 10.06 23.97
CA GLU A 257 -1.89 11.48 23.95
C GLU A 257 -0.44 11.73 23.46
N GLN A 258 0.45 10.74 23.58
CA GLN A 258 1.86 10.82 23.21
C GLN A 258 2.16 10.25 21.82
N ILE A 259 1.17 9.68 21.11
CA ILE A 259 1.37 9.15 19.76
C ILE A 259 1.50 10.32 18.78
N ASP A 260 2.60 10.33 18.01
CA ASP A 260 2.69 11.17 16.81
C ASP A 260 1.93 10.50 15.67
N TRP A 261 0.70 10.92 15.47
CA TRP A 261 -0.16 10.36 14.44
C TRP A 261 0.32 10.65 13.02
N SER A 262 1.22 11.61 12.81
CA SER A 262 1.77 11.90 11.48
C SER A 262 2.56 10.72 10.90
N GLU A 263 3.13 9.88 11.75
CA GLU A 263 3.85 8.66 11.36
C GLU A 263 2.93 7.55 10.83
N TYR A 264 1.66 7.58 11.21
CA TYR A 264 0.69 6.52 10.93
C TYR A 264 -0.37 6.91 9.89
N VAL A 265 -0.60 8.19 9.66
CA VAL A 265 -1.63 8.65 8.72
C VAL A 265 -1.08 8.78 7.32
N SER A 266 -1.80 8.22 6.35
CA SER A 266 -1.44 8.40 4.95
C SER A 266 -1.66 9.84 4.50
N ASN A 267 -0.72 10.39 3.72
CA ASN A 267 -0.81 11.72 3.11
C ASN A 267 -1.89 11.82 1.98
N MET A 268 -2.87 10.93 1.97
CA MET A 268 -3.93 10.90 0.97
C MET A 268 -5.05 11.87 1.34
N GLY A 269 -5.08 13.04 0.72
CA GLY A 269 -6.19 13.98 0.79
C GLY A 269 -6.44 14.54 2.19
N ALA A 270 -7.38 13.97 2.92
CA ALA A 270 -7.59 14.28 4.35
C ALA A 270 -6.94 13.20 5.21
N PRO A 271 -6.03 13.55 6.13
CA PRO A 271 -5.41 12.58 7.03
C PRO A 271 -6.47 11.89 7.90
N ASN A 272 -6.38 10.56 8.01
CA ASN A 272 -7.27 9.77 8.85
C ASN A 272 -6.53 8.62 9.54
N VAL A 273 -7.05 8.18 10.68
CA VAL A 273 -6.45 7.13 11.52
C VAL A 273 -6.49 5.74 10.85
N GLY A 274 -7.27 5.55 9.79
CA GLY A 274 -7.42 4.25 9.16
C GLY A 274 -8.21 3.23 10.02
N GLY A 275 -7.93 1.95 9.84
CA GLY A 275 -8.66 0.88 10.51
C GLY A 275 -8.21 0.62 11.95
N LYS A 276 -9.02 -0.13 12.71
CA LYS A 276 -8.74 -0.52 14.11
C LYS A 276 -7.35 -1.14 14.32
N SER A 277 -6.83 -1.88 13.34
CA SER A 277 -5.50 -2.48 13.42
C SER A 277 -4.37 -1.44 13.45
N LEU A 278 -4.54 -0.30 12.77
CA LEU A 278 -3.58 0.79 12.83
C LEU A 278 -3.56 1.43 14.20
N VAL A 279 -4.74 1.64 14.81
CA VAL A 279 -4.88 2.15 16.17
C VAL A 279 -4.17 1.26 17.18
N VAL A 280 -4.40 -0.07 17.09
CA VAL A 280 -3.73 -1.05 17.97
C VAL A 280 -2.22 -1.03 17.78
N ARG A 281 -1.76 -0.98 16.52
CA ARG A 281 -0.33 -0.90 16.21
C ARG A 281 0.32 0.35 16.81
N ALA A 282 -0.24 1.54 16.53
CA ALA A 282 0.29 2.81 17.03
C ALA A 282 0.38 2.84 18.57
N TYR A 283 -0.64 2.26 19.23
CA TYR A 283 -0.63 2.12 20.68
C TYR A 283 0.49 1.19 21.16
N ASN A 284 0.68 0.02 20.52
CA ASN A 284 1.72 -0.93 20.90
C ASN A 284 3.13 -0.38 20.67
N ASP A 285 3.35 0.28 19.52
CA ASP A 285 4.64 0.90 19.19
C ASP A 285 4.98 1.93 20.27
N LYS A 286 4.03 2.80 20.65
CA LYS A 286 4.24 3.82 21.67
C LYS A 286 4.39 3.24 23.08
N LYS A 287 3.63 2.20 23.42
CA LYS A 287 3.76 1.49 24.70
C LYS A 287 5.16 0.89 24.87
N CYS A 288 5.69 0.32 23.76
CA CYS A 288 7.04 -0.21 23.70
C CYS A 288 8.10 0.88 23.90
N ASP A 289 7.98 2.03 23.19
CA ASP A 289 8.89 3.17 23.32
C ASP A 289 8.96 3.70 24.76
N LEU A 290 7.83 3.68 25.46
CA LEU A 290 7.74 4.14 26.84
C LEU A 290 8.17 3.07 27.89
N ASN A 291 8.59 1.87 27.41
CA ASN A 291 8.96 0.74 28.26
C ASN A 291 7.88 0.34 29.30
N ILE A 292 6.60 0.50 28.96
CA ILE A 292 5.49 0.12 29.84
C ILE A 292 5.26 -1.38 29.69
N VAL A 293 5.58 -2.12 30.76
CA VAL A 293 5.38 -3.58 30.86
C VAL A 293 4.02 -3.82 31.55
N ASP A 294 3.30 -4.89 31.17
CA ASP A 294 2.00 -5.28 31.74
C ASP A 294 2.10 -5.80 33.20
#